data_42b62879383056d84338e01821cc56fc
#
_entry.id   42b62879383056d84338e01821cc56fc
#
_cell.length_a   1.000
_cell.length_b   1.000
_cell.length_c   1.000
_cell.angle_alpha   90.00
_cell.angle_beta   90.00
_cell.angle_gamma   90.00
#
_symmetry.space_group_name_H-M   'P 1'
#
loop_
_entity.id
_entity.type
_entity.pdbx_description
1 polymer ?
#
loop_
_entity_poly.entity_id
_entity_poly.type
_entity_poly.pdbx_seq_one_letter_code
_entity_poly.pdbx_strand_id
1 'polypeptide(L)'
;MEAEFARWGFATRRKGNNVWAEAWAYDQKKPTILLDAHLDTVKPSSAWTRDAFSPTIEGERLYGLGSNDTGASLVAMLCAFVRLAKTEQPYNLIMLASAEEEVTGAGGVRAVLGELPRIDLGIVGEPTSLQIGVAEKGLMVLDCVAHGVAGHAAREEGVNAIYKALSDIEWFRTHRFERVSPLLGAVKMSVTGIEAGTQHNVVPAECRFMVDVRVNECYSNEELLSLICEAVECDVKPRSTHLNSSAISQEHPAVQRLLQMGRRAFGSPTMSNQAVMPFTTLKIGPGDSARSHTADEYILLSEIAEAVEVYYALLDNLKIEKTE
;
A
#
# COMPACT_ATOMS: atom_id res chain seq x y z
N MET A 1 -0.54 21.74 1.42
CA MET A 1 0.88 21.35 1.50
C MET A 1 1.83 22.41 0.95
N GLU A 2 1.67 22.92 -0.29
CA GLU A 2 2.57 23.97 -0.84
C GLU A 2 2.71 25.18 0.10
N ALA A 3 1.59 25.70 0.62
CA ALA A 3 1.60 26.82 1.57
C ALA A 3 2.32 26.47 2.89
N GLU A 4 2.19 25.24 3.39
CA GLU A 4 2.89 24.81 4.60
C GLU A 4 4.40 24.67 4.37
N PHE A 5 4.84 24.06 3.29
CA PHE A 5 6.26 24.03 2.95
C PHE A 5 6.84 25.43 2.79
N ALA A 6 6.13 26.33 2.09
CA ALA A 6 6.55 27.73 1.90
C ALA A 6 6.63 28.48 3.24
N ARG A 7 5.71 28.26 4.18
CA ARG A 7 5.73 28.83 5.53
C ARG A 7 7.01 28.49 6.29
N TRP A 8 7.57 27.29 6.04
CA TRP A 8 8.83 26.84 6.64
C TRP A 8 10.07 27.14 5.78
N GLY A 9 9.88 27.84 4.64
CA GLY A 9 10.99 28.29 3.77
C GLY A 9 11.46 27.26 2.75
N PHE A 10 10.71 26.17 2.53
CA PHE A 10 11.06 25.14 1.55
C PHE A 10 10.46 25.46 0.19
N ALA A 11 11.27 25.35 -0.86
CA ALA A 11 10.78 25.34 -2.23
C ALA A 11 10.09 23.99 -2.54
N THR A 12 8.93 24.06 -3.18
CA THR A 12 8.15 22.88 -3.53
C THR A 12 8.22 22.57 -5.01
N ARG A 13 8.10 21.28 -5.32
CA ARG A 13 7.76 20.79 -6.66
C ARG A 13 6.39 20.13 -6.59
N ARG A 14 5.71 20.08 -7.73
CA ARG A 14 4.37 19.51 -7.83
C ARG A 14 4.19 18.73 -9.14
N LYS A 15 3.51 17.58 -9.06
CA LYS A 15 3.03 16.86 -10.23
C LYS A 15 1.63 16.29 -9.94
N GLY A 16 0.64 16.78 -10.68
CA GLY A 16 -0.76 16.52 -10.37
C GLY A 16 -1.12 17.07 -8.98
N ASN A 17 -1.59 16.19 -8.10
CA ASN A 17 -1.91 16.52 -6.71
C ASN A 17 -0.80 16.14 -5.72
N ASN A 18 0.30 15.56 -6.20
CA ASN A 18 1.46 15.26 -5.37
C ASN A 18 2.33 16.49 -5.20
N VAL A 19 2.80 16.77 -3.98
CA VAL A 19 3.66 17.91 -3.64
C VAL A 19 4.84 17.41 -2.82
N TRP A 20 6.06 17.81 -3.17
CA TRP A 20 7.25 17.45 -2.41
C TRP A 20 8.24 18.59 -2.24
N ALA A 21 9.09 18.44 -1.25
CA ALA A 21 10.19 19.36 -0.98
C ALA A 21 11.45 18.58 -0.60
N GLU A 22 12.61 19.17 -0.89
CA GLU A 22 13.93 18.72 -0.46
C GLU A 22 14.37 19.55 0.74
N ALA A 23 14.96 18.94 1.76
CA ALA A 23 15.42 19.66 2.96
C ALA A 23 16.63 20.55 2.68
N TRP A 24 17.51 20.12 1.75
CA TRP A 24 18.74 20.80 1.35
C TRP A 24 18.97 20.66 -0.15
N ALA A 25 20.02 21.34 -0.64
CA ALA A 25 20.53 21.07 -1.98
C ALA A 25 20.99 19.60 -2.08
N TYR A 26 20.56 18.93 -3.14
CA TYR A 26 20.84 17.51 -3.36
C TYR A 26 22.33 17.24 -3.52
N ASP A 27 22.87 16.33 -2.71
CA ASP A 27 24.25 15.83 -2.79
C ASP A 27 24.26 14.41 -3.37
N GLN A 28 24.80 14.27 -4.58
CA GLN A 28 24.89 12.96 -5.27
C GLN A 28 25.74 11.92 -4.52
N LYS A 29 26.57 12.33 -3.56
CA LYS A 29 27.43 11.41 -2.77
C LYS A 29 26.69 10.78 -1.59
N LYS A 30 25.60 11.42 -1.13
CA LYS A 30 24.80 10.94 0.00
C LYS A 30 23.69 9.99 -0.48
N PRO A 31 23.30 9.00 0.33
CA PRO A 31 22.06 8.25 0.10
C PRO A 31 20.85 9.17 0.25
N THR A 32 19.71 8.77 -0.28
CA THR A 32 18.49 9.58 -0.25
C THR A 32 17.36 8.85 0.50
N ILE A 33 16.76 9.55 1.45
CA ILE A 33 15.57 9.10 2.20
C ILE A 33 14.35 9.86 1.71
N LEU A 34 13.29 9.13 1.38
CA LEU A 34 11.97 9.66 1.07
C LEU A 34 11.03 9.42 2.25
N LEU A 35 10.40 10.48 2.75
CA LEU A 35 9.22 10.40 3.60
C LEU A 35 7.99 10.57 2.72
N ASP A 36 7.03 9.66 2.80
CA ASP A 36 5.80 9.71 2.04
C ASP A 36 4.59 9.48 2.95
N ALA A 37 3.58 10.34 2.82
CA ALA A 37 2.26 10.12 3.39
C ALA A 37 1.21 10.72 2.46
N HIS A 38 0.08 10.03 2.31
CA HIS A 38 -0.94 10.46 1.35
C HIS A 38 -1.86 11.55 1.89
N LEU A 39 -2.42 12.32 0.96
CA LEU A 39 -3.31 13.45 1.21
C LEU A 39 -4.79 13.11 1.02
N ASP A 40 -5.05 12.12 0.17
CA ASP A 40 -6.39 11.70 -0.17
C ASP A 40 -6.99 10.81 0.92
N THR A 41 -8.29 10.65 0.86
CA THR A 41 -9.08 9.85 1.79
C THR A 41 -10.13 9.06 1.04
N VAL A 42 -10.63 7.99 1.65
CA VAL A 42 -11.86 7.35 1.20
C VAL A 42 -13.06 8.31 1.29
N LYS A 43 -14.19 7.95 0.68
CA LYS A 43 -15.44 8.70 0.89
C LYS A 43 -16.02 8.37 2.27
N PRO A 44 -16.57 9.36 3.00
CA PRO A 44 -17.22 9.11 4.27
C PRO A 44 -18.44 8.22 4.07
N SER A 45 -18.61 7.25 4.95
CA SER A 45 -19.80 6.39 4.97
C SER A 45 -21.01 7.12 5.54
N SER A 46 -22.21 6.61 5.28
CA SER A 46 -23.46 7.15 5.86
C SER A 46 -23.58 6.95 7.38
N ALA A 47 -22.67 6.20 7.99
CA ALA A 47 -22.64 5.95 9.43
C ALA A 47 -21.94 7.07 10.24
N TRP A 48 -21.34 8.06 9.57
CA TRP A 48 -20.75 9.22 10.26
C TRP A 48 -21.82 9.97 11.05
N THR A 49 -21.56 10.24 12.33
CA THR A 49 -22.45 11.01 13.21
C THR A 49 -22.04 12.49 13.29
N ARG A 50 -20.82 12.80 12.76
CA ARG A 50 -20.22 14.14 12.70
C ARG A 50 -20.07 14.58 11.24
N ASP A 51 -19.79 15.85 11.02
CA ASP A 51 -19.33 16.30 9.70
C ASP A 51 -17.89 15.80 9.47
N ALA A 52 -17.73 14.86 8.57
CA ALA A 52 -16.45 14.22 8.26
C ALA A 52 -15.36 15.23 7.78
N PHE A 53 -15.79 16.35 7.18
CA PHE A 53 -14.90 17.38 6.63
C PHE A 53 -14.67 18.56 7.57
N SER A 54 -15.27 18.55 8.76
CA SER A 54 -15.12 19.60 9.78
C SER A 54 -14.40 19.03 11.00
N PRO A 55 -13.06 19.26 11.14
CA PRO A 55 -12.31 18.66 12.22
C PRO A 55 -12.77 19.19 13.58
N THR A 56 -12.97 18.29 14.53
CA THR A 56 -13.36 18.64 15.91
C THR A 56 -12.45 17.98 16.93
N ILE A 57 -12.07 18.74 17.97
CA ILE A 57 -11.25 18.21 19.07
C ILE A 57 -12.16 18.02 20.30
N GLU A 58 -12.18 16.81 20.84
CA GLU A 58 -12.84 16.48 22.10
C GLU A 58 -11.86 15.74 23.01
N GLY A 59 -11.40 16.40 24.06
CA GLY A 59 -10.33 15.90 24.91
C GLY A 59 -9.06 15.69 24.10
N GLU A 60 -8.55 14.46 24.08
CA GLU A 60 -7.35 14.06 23.31
C GLU A 60 -7.66 13.65 21.86
N ARG A 61 -8.95 13.59 21.46
CA ARG A 61 -9.33 13.08 20.13
C ARG A 61 -9.56 14.21 19.15
N LEU A 62 -8.83 14.17 18.05
CA LEU A 62 -9.09 14.96 16.85
C LEU A 62 -9.90 14.09 15.88
N TYR A 63 -11.18 14.39 15.73
CA TYR A 63 -12.07 13.73 14.77
C TYR A 63 -12.00 14.43 13.41
N GLY A 64 -12.06 13.64 12.34
CA GLY A 64 -12.08 14.10 10.96
C GLY A 64 -11.68 12.98 10.01
N LEU A 65 -12.27 12.95 8.83
CA LEU A 65 -11.91 12.00 7.77
C LEU A 65 -10.44 12.19 7.38
N GLY A 66 -9.66 11.11 7.38
CA GLY A 66 -8.22 11.15 7.13
C GLY A 66 -7.40 11.68 8.30
N SER A 67 -7.98 11.91 9.49
CA SER A 67 -7.22 12.32 10.68
C SER A 67 -6.25 11.23 11.14
N ASN A 68 -6.66 9.97 11.06
CA ASN A 68 -5.87 8.78 11.37
C ASN A 68 -5.16 8.25 10.11
N ASP A 69 -5.83 8.23 8.96
CA ASP A 69 -5.39 7.65 7.70
C ASP A 69 -5.37 8.69 6.57
N THR A 70 -4.21 9.36 6.29
CA THR A 70 -2.93 9.37 7.04
C THR A 70 -2.49 10.78 7.45
N GLY A 71 -3.43 11.71 7.67
CA GLY A 71 -3.14 13.10 8.04
C GLY A 71 -2.21 13.25 9.24
N ALA A 72 -2.36 12.39 10.26
CA ALA A 72 -1.48 12.38 11.42
C ALA A 72 -0.03 12.06 11.06
N SER A 73 0.20 11.05 10.21
CA SER A 73 1.53 10.70 9.70
C SER A 73 2.12 11.85 8.90
N LEU A 74 1.32 12.47 8.00
CA LEU A 74 1.74 13.59 7.18
C LEU A 74 2.23 14.77 8.02
N VAL A 75 1.45 15.15 9.04
CA VAL A 75 1.80 16.26 9.95
C VAL A 75 3.02 15.91 10.78
N ALA A 76 3.10 14.72 11.35
CA ALA A 76 4.24 14.30 12.17
C ALA A 76 5.53 14.22 11.35
N MET A 77 5.48 13.68 10.13
CA MET A 77 6.62 13.64 9.21
C MET A 77 7.07 15.06 8.81
N LEU A 78 6.12 15.96 8.52
CA LEU A 78 6.45 17.34 8.20
C LEU A 78 7.16 18.04 9.38
N CYS A 79 6.68 17.86 10.60
CA CYS A 79 7.32 18.42 11.79
C CYS A 79 8.75 17.87 11.99
N ALA A 80 8.94 16.57 11.81
CA ALA A 80 10.26 15.94 11.88
C ALA A 80 11.17 16.43 10.74
N PHE A 81 10.67 16.52 9.50
CA PHE A 81 11.37 17.06 8.34
C PHE A 81 11.89 18.49 8.59
N VAL A 82 11.02 19.40 9.05
CA VAL A 82 11.37 20.79 9.38
C VAL A 82 12.43 20.85 10.47
N ARG A 83 12.35 19.98 11.47
CA ARG A 83 13.33 19.93 12.57
C ARG A 83 14.69 19.41 12.09
N LEU A 84 14.71 18.34 11.29
CA LEU A 84 15.92 17.76 10.71
C LEU A 84 16.62 18.72 9.73
N ALA A 85 15.86 19.49 8.97
CA ALA A 85 16.40 20.46 8.03
C ALA A 85 17.22 21.59 8.65
N LYS A 86 17.21 21.74 9.99
CA LYS A 86 18.02 22.72 10.72
C LYS A 86 19.48 22.30 10.90
N THR A 87 19.80 21.02 10.70
CA THR A 87 21.14 20.46 10.87
C THR A 87 21.50 19.59 9.67
N GLU A 88 22.79 19.59 9.30
CA GLU A 88 23.25 18.71 8.22
C GLU A 88 23.09 17.24 8.62
N GLN A 89 22.60 16.43 7.69
CA GLN A 89 22.42 14.99 7.86
C GLN A 89 23.33 14.21 6.89
N PRO A 90 23.65 12.94 7.19
CA PRO A 90 24.49 12.12 6.31
C PRO A 90 23.74 11.59 5.07
N TYR A 91 22.55 12.07 4.78
CA TYR A 91 21.69 11.68 3.67
C TYR A 91 20.97 12.89 3.05
N ASN A 92 20.43 12.74 1.85
CA ASN A 92 19.45 13.66 1.30
C ASN A 92 18.06 13.31 1.85
N LEU A 93 17.24 14.31 2.18
CA LEU A 93 15.91 14.10 2.72
C LEU A 93 14.86 14.78 1.83
N ILE A 94 13.89 13.99 1.40
CA ILE A 94 12.75 14.44 0.60
C ILE A 94 11.48 14.11 1.38
N MET A 95 10.55 15.07 1.43
CA MET A 95 9.19 14.83 1.94
C MET A 95 8.19 14.96 0.80
N LEU A 96 7.44 13.91 0.55
CA LEU A 96 6.37 13.80 -0.42
C LEU A 96 5.02 13.72 0.31
N ALA A 97 4.13 14.62 -0.05
CA ALA A 97 2.71 14.50 0.25
C ALA A 97 2.04 13.96 -1.01
N SER A 98 1.75 12.69 -1.04
CA SER A 98 1.24 11.96 -2.19
C SER A 98 -0.29 12.01 -2.30
N ALA A 99 -0.81 11.63 -3.43
CA ALA A 99 -2.24 11.59 -3.74
C ALA A 99 -2.63 10.23 -4.34
N GLU A 100 -3.93 9.96 -4.42
CA GLU A 100 -4.53 8.78 -5.05
C GLU A 100 -4.03 7.43 -4.50
N GLU A 101 -3.61 7.38 -3.22
CA GLU A 101 -3.23 6.15 -2.54
C GLU A 101 -4.44 5.22 -2.43
N GLU A 102 -5.55 5.74 -1.90
CA GLU A 102 -6.80 5.03 -1.59
C GLU A 102 -7.49 4.37 -2.80
N VAL A 103 -7.12 4.80 -3.98
CA VAL A 103 -7.63 4.26 -5.23
C VAL A 103 -6.53 3.63 -6.11
N THR A 104 -5.30 3.56 -5.61
CA THR A 104 -4.12 3.11 -6.37
C THR A 104 -4.01 3.79 -7.74
N GLY A 105 -4.28 5.10 -7.75
CA GLY A 105 -4.46 5.88 -8.96
C GLY A 105 -3.17 6.10 -9.75
N ALA A 106 -3.31 6.30 -11.06
CA ALA A 106 -2.17 6.57 -11.94
C ALA A 106 -1.51 7.94 -11.67
N GLY A 107 -2.26 8.88 -11.07
CA GLY A 107 -1.79 10.20 -10.65
C GLY A 107 -1.12 10.24 -9.29
N GLY A 108 -1.03 9.12 -8.57
CA GLY A 108 -0.38 8.99 -7.25
C GLY A 108 1.14 8.96 -7.30
N VAL A 109 1.75 8.28 -6.32
CA VAL A 109 3.23 8.16 -6.18
C VAL A 109 3.91 7.75 -7.47
N ARG A 110 3.36 6.79 -8.22
CA ARG A 110 3.91 6.33 -9.52
C ARG A 110 4.19 7.46 -10.50
N ALA A 111 3.32 8.47 -10.54
CA ALA A 111 3.51 9.62 -11.41
C ALA A 111 4.73 10.47 -11.02
N VAL A 112 5.14 10.43 -9.77
CA VAL A 112 6.22 11.26 -9.20
C VAL A 112 7.57 10.54 -9.25
N LEU A 113 7.62 9.20 -9.23
CA LEU A 113 8.87 8.43 -9.13
C LEU A 113 9.92 8.84 -10.16
N GLY A 114 9.50 9.16 -11.40
CA GLY A 114 10.43 9.60 -12.47
C GLY A 114 10.96 11.02 -12.32
N GLU A 115 10.38 11.82 -11.41
CA GLU A 115 10.81 13.20 -11.11
C GLU A 115 11.73 13.27 -9.88
N LEU A 116 11.75 12.21 -9.07
CA LEU A 116 12.58 12.11 -7.89
C LEU A 116 13.98 11.61 -8.26
N PRO A 117 15.03 12.00 -7.52
CA PRO A 117 16.31 11.34 -7.63
C PRO A 117 16.19 9.88 -7.17
N ARG A 118 17.25 9.11 -7.35
CA ARG A 118 17.32 7.74 -6.80
C ARG A 118 17.08 7.78 -5.30
N ILE A 119 16.16 6.94 -4.81
CA ILE A 119 15.82 6.77 -3.41
C ILE A 119 16.48 5.49 -2.90
N ASP A 120 17.13 5.55 -1.74
CA ASP A 120 17.78 4.41 -1.09
C ASP A 120 16.91 3.84 0.05
N LEU A 121 16.05 4.67 0.65
CA LEU A 121 15.08 4.26 1.65
C LEU A 121 13.81 5.10 1.57
N GLY A 122 12.65 4.46 1.46
CA GLY A 122 11.34 5.08 1.64
C GLY A 122 10.76 4.79 3.03
N ILE A 123 10.20 5.80 3.68
CA ILE A 123 9.43 5.65 4.92
C ILE A 123 8.02 6.12 4.62
N VAL A 124 7.06 5.18 4.65
CA VAL A 124 5.66 5.44 4.34
C VAL A 124 4.87 5.59 5.63
N GLY A 125 4.16 6.70 5.74
CA GLY A 125 3.39 7.09 6.91
C GLY A 125 1.99 6.46 6.89
N GLU A 126 1.82 5.38 7.63
CA GLU A 126 0.57 4.63 7.75
C GLU A 126 0.20 4.41 9.21
N PRO A 127 -1.11 4.23 9.56
CA PRO A 127 -1.53 4.02 10.94
C PRO A 127 -1.12 2.64 11.46
N THR A 128 0.06 2.54 12.05
CA THR A 128 0.65 1.29 12.56
C THR A 128 0.82 1.27 14.07
N SER A 129 0.26 2.23 14.80
CA SER A 129 0.52 2.46 16.22
C SER A 129 2.03 2.58 16.51
N LEU A 130 2.77 3.22 15.58
CA LEU A 130 4.22 3.37 15.59
C LEU A 130 4.98 2.02 15.66
N GLN A 131 4.37 0.93 15.23
CA GLN A 131 5.06 -0.34 15.01
C GLN A 131 5.63 -0.39 13.59
N ILE A 132 6.64 -1.22 13.38
CA ILE A 132 7.43 -1.25 12.15
C ILE A 132 6.80 -2.24 11.17
N GLY A 133 6.11 -1.77 10.13
CA GLY A 133 5.70 -2.60 9.00
C GLY A 133 6.91 -2.93 8.13
N VAL A 134 7.55 -4.08 8.41
CA VAL A 134 8.76 -4.53 7.68
C VAL A 134 8.45 -5.33 6.43
N ALA A 135 7.21 -5.71 6.22
CA ALA A 135 6.72 -6.35 5.01
C ALA A 135 5.22 -6.07 4.84
N GLU A 136 4.73 -6.00 3.61
CA GLU A 136 3.31 -5.94 3.31
C GLU A 136 2.94 -6.81 2.11
N LYS A 137 1.68 -7.31 2.09
CA LYS A 137 1.20 -8.12 0.98
C LYS A 137 0.96 -7.27 -0.26
N GLY A 138 1.41 -7.78 -1.41
CA GLY A 138 1.00 -7.28 -2.70
C GLY A 138 -0.42 -7.73 -3.07
N LEU A 139 -0.95 -7.16 -4.13
CA LEU A 139 -2.30 -7.44 -4.65
C LEU A 139 -2.25 -7.67 -6.15
N MET A 140 -2.92 -8.73 -6.58
CA MET A 140 -3.26 -8.96 -7.98
C MET A 140 -4.72 -9.41 -8.07
N VAL A 141 -5.52 -8.74 -8.88
CA VAL A 141 -6.89 -9.16 -9.18
C VAL A 141 -6.91 -9.76 -10.57
N LEU A 142 -7.41 -10.99 -10.68
CA LEU A 142 -7.49 -11.74 -11.92
C LEU A 142 -8.94 -11.80 -12.39
N ASP A 143 -9.19 -11.39 -13.63
CA ASP A 143 -10.44 -11.67 -14.35
C ASP A 143 -10.23 -12.93 -15.17
N CYS A 144 -10.98 -13.99 -14.85
CA CYS A 144 -10.87 -15.33 -15.43
C CYS A 144 -12.09 -15.67 -16.29
N VAL A 145 -11.87 -16.32 -17.42
CA VAL A 145 -12.95 -16.75 -18.33
C VAL A 145 -12.75 -18.20 -18.75
N ALA A 146 -13.64 -19.08 -18.32
CA ALA A 146 -13.71 -20.44 -18.81
C ALA A 146 -14.64 -20.51 -20.04
N HIS A 147 -14.17 -21.15 -21.11
CA HIS A 147 -14.88 -21.26 -22.37
C HIS A 147 -15.50 -22.66 -22.56
N GLY A 148 -16.74 -22.67 -22.97
CA GLY A 148 -17.49 -23.83 -23.37
C GLY A 148 -18.07 -23.74 -24.77
N VAL A 149 -19.12 -24.48 -25.04
CA VAL A 149 -19.87 -24.44 -26.30
C VAL A 149 -21.36 -24.47 -25.96
N ALA A 150 -22.11 -23.48 -26.44
CA ALA A 150 -23.54 -23.42 -26.19
C ALA A 150 -24.26 -24.63 -26.80
N GLY A 151 -25.32 -25.11 -26.15
CA GLY A 151 -26.15 -26.20 -26.61
C GLY A 151 -27.47 -26.24 -25.85
N HIS A 152 -28.39 -27.13 -26.28
CA HIS A 152 -29.67 -27.28 -25.60
C HIS A 152 -29.50 -28.18 -24.37
N ALA A 153 -29.87 -27.70 -23.19
CA ALA A 153 -29.64 -28.43 -21.92
C ALA A 153 -30.36 -29.79 -21.81
N ALA A 154 -31.43 -30.00 -22.58
CA ALA A 154 -32.13 -31.32 -22.65
C ALA A 154 -31.50 -32.31 -23.63
N ARG A 155 -30.41 -31.92 -24.31
CA ARG A 155 -29.69 -32.79 -25.24
C ARG A 155 -28.24 -32.90 -24.76
N GLU A 156 -27.58 -33.99 -25.06
CA GLU A 156 -26.16 -34.15 -24.74
C GLU A 156 -25.28 -33.39 -25.77
N GLU A 157 -25.54 -32.06 -25.91
CA GLU A 157 -24.90 -31.18 -26.87
C GLU A 157 -24.21 -30.03 -26.13
N GLY A 158 -23.09 -29.56 -26.66
CA GLY A 158 -22.35 -28.45 -26.11
C GLY A 158 -21.33 -28.86 -25.02
N VAL A 159 -20.63 -27.87 -24.50
CA VAL A 159 -19.65 -27.99 -23.40
C VAL A 159 -19.97 -26.94 -22.37
N ASN A 160 -20.30 -27.35 -21.16
CA ASN A 160 -20.72 -26.43 -20.11
C ASN A 160 -19.53 -25.69 -19.52
N ALA A 161 -19.46 -24.36 -19.76
CA ALA A 161 -18.40 -23.49 -19.23
C ALA A 161 -18.39 -23.44 -17.70
N ILE A 162 -19.54 -23.61 -17.01
CA ILE A 162 -19.60 -23.69 -15.55
C ILE A 162 -18.80 -24.89 -15.05
N TYR A 163 -18.97 -26.05 -15.68
CA TYR A 163 -18.27 -27.26 -15.25
C TYR A 163 -16.76 -27.18 -15.48
N LYS A 164 -16.31 -26.48 -16.55
CA LYS A 164 -14.90 -26.17 -16.75
C LYS A 164 -14.37 -25.23 -15.67
N ALA A 165 -15.10 -24.14 -15.39
CA ALA A 165 -14.70 -23.18 -14.37
C ALA A 165 -14.59 -23.83 -12.97
N LEU A 166 -15.39 -24.85 -12.65
CA LEU A 166 -15.32 -25.53 -11.35
C LEU A 166 -13.94 -26.16 -11.09
N SER A 167 -13.31 -26.73 -12.13
CA SER A 167 -11.95 -27.31 -11.99
C SER A 167 -10.92 -26.24 -11.65
N ASP A 168 -10.96 -25.10 -12.35
CA ASP A 168 -10.05 -23.98 -12.10
C ASP A 168 -10.33 -23.33 -10.74
N ILE A 169 -11.61 -23.12 -10.38
CA ILE A 169 -12.02 -22.59 -9.08
C ILE A 169 -11.55 -23.51 -7.94
N GLU A 170 -11.67 -24.83 -8.11
CA GLU A 170 -11.17 -25.79 -7.12
C GLU A 170 -9.64 -25.72 -7.00
N TRP A 171 -8.92 -25.52 -8.10
CA TRP A 171 -7.49 -25.28 -8.06
C TRP A 171 -7.18 -24.00 -7.26
N PHE A 172 -7.81 -22.86 -7.54
CA PHE A 172 -7.62 -21.61 -6.78
C PHE A 172 -7.92 -21.79 -5.29
N ARG A 173 -8.92 -22.58 -4.95
CA ARG A 173 -9.32 -22.84 -3.56
C ARG A 173 -8.33 -23.70 -2.80
N THR A 174 -7.72 -24.69 -3.45
CA THR A 174 -6.94 -25.75 -2.79
C THR A 174 -5.45 -25.61 -2.96
N HIS A 175 -4.98 -24.99 -4.06
CA HIS A 175 -3.55 -24.85 -4.34
C HIS A 175 -2.85 -24.00 -3.27
N ARG A 176 -1.62 -24.42 -2.94
CA ARG A 176 -0.75 -23.69 -2.01
C ARG A 176 0.63 -23.59 -2.63
N PHE A 177 1.09 -22.36 -2.82
CA PHE A 177 2.44 -22.07 -3.29
C PHE A 177 3.48 -22.43 -2.22
N GLU A 178 4.63 -22.94 -2.65
CA GLU A 178 5.64 -23.51 -1.75
C GLU A 178 6.34 -22.47 -0.88
N ARG A 179 6.63 -21.27 -1.44
CA ARG A 179 7.36 -20.23 -0.71
C ARG A 179 6.42 -19.50 0.24
N VAL A 180 6.61 -19.74 1.52
CA VAL A 180 5.81 -19.15 2.60
C VAL A 180 6.66 -18.15 3.36
N SER A 181 6.17 -16.92 3.46
CA SER A 181 6.82 -15.87 4.24
C SER A 181 6.71 -16.12 5.74
N PRO A 182 7.77 -15.95 6.51
CA PRO A 182 7.69 -15.99 7.96
C PRO A 182 6.90 -14.83 8.56
N LEU A 183 6.76 -13.71 7.83
CA LEU A 183 6.07 -12.50 8.27
C LEU A 183 4.65 -12.40 7.71
N LEU A 184 4.48 -12.68 6.41
CA LEU A 184 3.20 -12.51 5.70
C LEU A 184 2.43 -13.81 5.51
N GLY A 185 3.05 -14.97 5.82
CA GLY A 185 2.46 -16.28 5.59
C GLY A 185 2.42 -16.67 4.10
N ALA A 186 1.53 -17.60 3.75
CA ALA A 186 1.35 -18.07 2.39
C ALA A 186 0.68 -17.02 1.49
N VAL A 187 0.90 -17.15 0.17
CA VAL A 187 0.06 -16.50 -0.84
C VAL A 187 -1.39 -16.96 -0.63
N LYS A 188 -2.32 -16.00 -0.66
CA LYS A 188 -3.75 -16.29 -0.50
C LYS A 188 -4.48 -15.98 -1.80
N MET A 189 -5.25 -16.93 -2.29
CA MET A 189 -6.15 -16.74 -3.42
C MET A 189 -7.60 -16.94 -2.97
N SER A 190 -8.49 -16.08 -3.45
CA SER A 190 -9.92 -16.13 -3.12
C SER A 190 -10.75 -15.80 -4.35
N VAL A 191 -11.60 -16.72 -4.78
CA VAL A 191 -12.62 -16.40 -5.81
C VAL A 191 -13.67 -15.52 -5.15
N THR A 192 -13.86 -14.31 -5.68
CA THR A 192 -14.70 -13.26 -5.08
C THR A 192 -15.92 -12.88 -5.91
N GLY A 193 -16.03 -13.42 -7.10
CA GLY A 193 -17.18 -13.23 -7.99
C GLY A 193 -17.26 -14.31 -9.03
N ILE A 194 -18.48 -14.70 -9.44
CA ILE A 194 -18.73 -15.65 -10.52
C ILE A 194 -20.03 -15.27 -11.23
N GLU A 195 -20.02 -15.34 -12.57
CA GLU A 195 -21.16 -15.07 -13.41
C GLU A 195 -21.19 -16.03 -14.61
N ALA A 196 -22.31 -16.72 -14.82
CA ALA A 196 -22.50 -17.61 -15.97
C ALA A 196 -23.99 -17.91 -16.22
N GLY A 197 -24.33 -18.16 -17.49
CA GLY A 197 -25.65 -18.58 -17.94
C GLY A 197 -26.70 -17.46 -17.87
N THR A 198 -27.69 -17.53 -18.76
CA THR A 198 -28.78 -16.55 -18.86
C THR A 198 -30.16 -17.19 -18.90
N GLN A 199 -30.23 -18.46 -19.28
CA GLN A 199 -31.48 -19.21 -19.44
C GLN A 199 -31.33 -20.67 -18.96
N HIS A 200 -32.38 -21.21 -18.34
CA HIS A 200 -32.36 -22.56 -17.74
C HIS A 200 -32.17 -23.69 -18.73
N ASN A 201 -32.50 -23.48 -20.01
CA ASN A 201 -32.48 -24.49 -21.07
C ASN A 201 -31.32 -24.35 -22.05
N VAL A 202 -30.35 -23.48 -21.75
CA VAL A 202 -29.15 -23.23 -22.56
C VAL A 202 -27.89 -23.59 -21.77
N VAL A 203 -27.05 -24.46 -22.31
CA VAL A 203 -25.70 -24.75 -21.79
C VAL A 203 -24.84 -23.48 -21.98
N PRO A 204 -24.27 -22.91 -20.92
CA PRO A 204 -23.50 -21.65 -21.02
C PRO A 204 -22.18 -21.88 -21.76
N ALA A 205 -21.87 -20.96 -22.71
CA ALA A 205 -20.62 -20.95 -23.46
C ALA A 205 -19.48 -20.27 -22.74
N GLU A 206 -19.79 -19.43 -21.73
CA GLU A 206 -18.79 -18.73 -20.92
C GLU A 206 -19.16 -18.79 -19.44
N CYS A 207 -18.14 -18.89 -18.59
CA CYS A 207 -18.23 -18.65 -17.15
C CYS A 207 -17.10 -17.68 -16.77
N ARG A 208 -17.47 -16.52 -16.25
CA ARG A 208 -16.55 -15.47 -15.79
C ARG A 208 -16.44 -15.54 -14.30
N PHE A 209 -15.23 -15.43 -13.77
CA PHE A 209 -15.03 -15.35 -12.33
C PHE A 209 -13.82 -14.47 -12.01
N MET A 210 -13.77 -13.94 -10.79
CA MET A 210 -12.76 -13.02 -10.34
C MET A 210 -12.02 -13.59 -9.14
N VAL A 211 -10.68 -13.43 -9.12
CA VAL A 211 -9.83 -13.94 -8.05
C VAL A 211 -9.02 -12.78 -7.44
N ASP A 212 -9.14 -12.59 -6.12
CA ASP A 212 -8.25 -11.76 -5.32
C ASP A 212 -7.03 -12.60 -4.92
N VAL A 213 -5.83 -12.14 -5.29
CA VAL A 213 -4.56 -12.80 -4.98
C VAL A 213 -3.72 -11.88 -4.11
N ARG A 214 -3.45 -12.31 -2.86
CA ARG A 214 -2.59 -11.61 -1.89
C ARG A 214 -1.21 -12.25 -1.89
N VAL A 215 -0.27 -11.54 -2.46
CA VAL A 215 1.10 -12.01 -2.73
C VAL A 215 2.01 -11.70 -1.55
N ASN A 216 2.91 -12.59 -1.19
CA ASN A 216 3.96 -12.35 -0.20
C ASN A 216 5.29 -11.95 -0.89
N GLU A 217 6.27 -11.50 -0.12
CA GLU A 217 7.55 -11.00 -0.62
C GLU A 217 8.45 -12.07 -1.25
N CYS A 218 8.06 -13.34 -1.18
CA CYS A 218 8.81 -14.43 -1.82
C CYS A 218 8.54 -14.56 -3.32
N TYR A 219 7.53 -13.85 -3.86
CA TYR A 219 7.14 -13.89 -5.28
C TYR A 219 6.96 -12.48 -5.82
N SER A 220 7.30 -12.26 -7.11
CA SER A 220 6.75 -11.13 -7.85
C SER A 220 5.34 -11.46 -8.38
N ASN A 221 4.57 -10.42 -8.67
CA ASN A 221 3.25 -10.61 -9.29
C ASN A 221 3.35 -11.29 -10.66
N GLU A 222 4.36 -10.92 -11.48
CA GLU A 222 4.58 -11.51 -12.79
C GLU A 222 4.95 -12.99 -12.70
N GLU A 223 5.84 -13.37 -11.77
CA GLU A 223 6.20 -14.78 -11.55
C GLU A 223 4.98 -15.59 -11.13
N LEU A 224 4.21 -15.07 -10.17
CA LEU A 224 3.02 -15.76 -9.67
C LEU A 224 1.94 -15.89 -10.74
N LEU A 225 1.74 -14.86 -11.56
CA LEU A 225 0.82 -14.88 -12.70
C LEU A 225 1.21 -15.99 -13.69
N SER A 226 2.49 -16.13 -14.01
CA SER A 226 2.98 -17.18 -14.91
C SER A 226 2.66 -18.56 -14.37
N LEU A 227 2.93 -18.82 -13.08
CA LEU A 227 2.63 -20.09 -12.43
C LEU A 227 1.10 -20.40 -12.42
N ILE A 228 0.27 -19.37 -12.24
CA ILE A 228 -1.19 -19.51 -12.29
C ILE A 228 -1.63 -19.88 -13.71
N CYS A 229 -1.17 -19.14 -14.72
CA CYS A 229 -1.55 -19.37 -16.12
C CYS A 229 -1.13 -20.76 -16.63
N GLU A 230 -0.03 -21.32 -16.10
CA GLU A 230 0.40 -22.69 -16.45
C GLU A 230 -0.46 -23.78 -15.82
N ALA A 231 -1.17 -23.45 -14.73
CA ALA A 231 -1.89 -24.45 -13.92
C ALA A 231 -3.39 -24.52 -14.19
N VAL A 232 -4.00 -23.48 -14.79
CA VAL A 232 -5.45 -23.42 -15.05
C VAL A 232 -5.74 -23.44 -16.55
N GLU A 233 -6.94 -23.88 -16.92
CA GLU A 233 -7.37 -23.95 -18.33
C GLU A 233 -8.10 -22.67 -18.81
N CYS A 234 -8.62 -21.86 -17.89
CA CYS A 234 -9.32 -20.63 -18.23
C CYS A 234 -8.36 -19.54 -18.72
N ASP A 235 -8.88 -18.61 -19.53
CA ASP A 235 -8.16 -17.38 -19.82
C ASP A 235 -8.01 -16.56 -18.55
N VAL A 236 -6.78 -16.13 -18.21
CA VAL A 236 -6.47 -15.34 -17.03
C VAL A 236 -5.96 -13.96 -17.47
N LYS A 237 -6.64 -12.90 -17.03
CA LYS A 237 -6.23 -11.53 -17.32
C LYS A 237 -6.05 -10.76 -16.00
N PRO A 238 -4.82 -10.37 -15.63
CA PRO A 238 -4.61 -9.51 -14.47
C PRO A 238 -5.11 -8.09 -14.77
N ARG A 239 -5.75 -7.45 -13.78
CA ARG A 239 -6.07 -6.01 -13.88
C ARG A 239 -4.81 -5.17 -13.76
N SER A 240 -3.84 -5.64 -12.97
CA SER A 240 -2.53 -5.02 -12.76
C SER A 240 -1.56 -6.03 -12.17
N THR A 241 -0.25 -5.90 -12.50
CA THR A 241 0.83 -6.69 -11.90
C THR A 241 1.82 -5.84 -11.10
N HIS A 242 1.63 -4.51 -11.04
CA HIS A 242 2.60 -3.59 -10.44
C HIS A 242 2.44 -3.37 -8.94
N LEU A 243 1.41 -3.94 -8.30
CA LEU A 243 1.17 -3.83 -6.86
C LEU A 243 1.88 -4.99 -6.14
N ASN A 244 3.22 -4.94 -6.13
CA ASN A 244 4.02 -6.01 -5.55
C ASN A 244 4.04 -5.96 -4.01
N SER A 245 4.35 -7.09 -3.40
CA SER A 245 4.71 -7.15 -1.98
C SER A 245 5.99 -6.36 -1.75
N SER A 246 6.11 -5.71 -0.59
CA SER A 246 7.33 -5.03 -0.17
C SER A 246 7.92 -5.71 1.07
N ALA A 247 9.24 -5.63 1.23
CA ALA A 247 9.92 -6.08 2.44
C ALA A 247 11.23 -5.32 2.66
N ILE A 248 11.59 -5.16 3.94
CA ILE A 248 12.89 -4.64 4.39
C ILE A 248 13.52 -5.63 5.38
N SER A 249 14.84 -5.81 5.28
CA SER A 249 15.56 -6.63 6.25
C SER A 249 15.43 -6.06 7.65
N GLN A 250 15.22 -6.91 8.65
CA GLN A 250 15.25 -6.50 10.05
C GLN A 250 16.65 -6.02 10.48
N GLU A 251 17.73 -6.41 9.77
CA GLU A 251 19.10 -5.92 10.00
C GLU A 251 19.33 -4.50 9.43
N HIS A 252 18.39 -3.96 8.67
CA HIS A 252 18.53 -2.61 8.11
C HIS A 252 18.66 -1.57 9.24
N PRO A 253 19.60 -0.58 9.15
CA PRO A 253 19.87 0.37 10.22
C PRO A 253 18.63 1.12 10.74
N ALA A 254 17.68 1.47 9.86
CA ALA A 254 16.44 2.13 10.26
C ALA A 254 15.56 1.21 11.12
N VAL A 255 15.46 -0.07 10.75
CA VAL A 255 14.66 -1.06 11.50
C VAL A 255 15.32 -1.33 12.85
N GLN A 256 16.64 -1.55 12.87
CA GLN A 256 17.38 -1.77 14.11
C GLN A 256 17.24 -0.61 15.09
N ARG A 257 17.28 0.64 14.60
CA ARG A 257 17.07 1.83 15.43
C ARG A 257 15.68 1.86 16.05
N LEU A 258 14.64 1.56 15.29
CA LEU A 258 13.27 1.48 15.79
C LEU A 258 13.08 0.34 16.81
N LEU A 259 13.70 -0.83 16.59
CA LEU A 259 13.70 -1.93 17.54
C LEU A 259 14.36 -1.52 18.87
N GLN A 260 15.49 -0.77 18.81
CA GLN A 260 16.16 -0.22 20.01
C GLN A 260 15.28 0.80 20.73
N MET A 261 14.38 1.49 20.04
CA MET A 261 13.37 2.39 20.62
C MET A 261 12.16 1.62 21.19
N GLY A 262 12.19 0.28 21.22
CA GLY A 262 11.14 -0.57 21.77
C GLY A 262 9.98 -0.83 20.79
N ARG A 263 10.09 -0.45 19.50
CA ARG A 263 9.07 -0.76 18.50
C ARG A 263 9.20 -2.21 18.04
N ARG A 264 8.09 -2.81 17.59
CA ARG A 264 8.05 -4.21 17.14
C ARG A 264 7.88 -4.28 15.63
N ALA A 265 8.60 -5.21 15.00
CA ALA A 265 8.43 -5.51 13.59
C ALA A 265 7.22 -6.43 13.36
N PHE A 266 6.47 -6.18 12.29
CA PHE A 266 5.34 -7.01 11.86
C PHE A 266 5.18 -7.03 10.34
N GLY A 267 4.52 -8.07 9.84
CA GLY A 267 4.05 -8.16 8.46
C GLY A 267 2.62 -7.62 8.32
N SER A 268 2.42 -6.66 7.44
CA SER A 268 1.11 -6.03 7.21
C SER A 268 0.28 -6.81 6.20
N PRO A 269 -0.99 -7.11 6.49
CA PRO A 269 -1.91 -7.69 5.52
C PRO A 269 -2.47 -6.64 4.54
N THR A 270 -2.36 -5.35 4.86
CA THR A 270 -2.83 -4.23 4.05
C THR A 270 -1.69 -3.66 3.20
N MET A 271 -2.05 -3.19 2.03
CA MET A 271 -1.16 -2.54 1.07
C MET A 271 -1.10 -1.04 1.36
N SER A 272 -0.02 -0.40 0.92
CA SER A 272 0.20 1.05 0.94
C SER A 272 0.94 1.50 -0.32
N ASN A 273 1.34 2.75 -0.39
CA ASN A 273 2.20 3.27 -1.46
C ASN A 273 3.51 2.47 -1.66
N GLN A 274 3.94 1.70 -0.66
CA GLN A 274 5.12 0.80 -0.81
C GLN A 274 4.99 -0.17 -1.99
N ALA A 275 3.76 -0.63 -2.29
CA ALA A 275 3.49 -1.58 -3.36
C ALA A 275 3.94 -1.10 -4.75
N VAL A 276 4.09 0.20 -4.94
CA VAL A 276 4.49 0.83 -6.21
C VAL A 276 5.88 1.47 -6.17
N MET A 277 6.57 1.39 -5.04
CA MET A 277 7.92 1.92 -4.86
C MET A 277 8.98 0.85 -5.19
N PRO A 278 9.85 1.07 -6.21
CA PRO A 278 10.82 0.06 -6.65
C PRO A 278 12.13 0.05 -5.83
N PHE A 279 12.12 0.57 -4.63
CA PHE A 279 13.25 0.67 -3.70
C PHE A 279 12.86 0.17 -2.31
N THR A 280 13.85 -0.02 -1.44
CA THR A 280 13.63 -0.46 -0.06
C THR A 280 12.73 0.50 0.71
N THR A 281 11.69 -0.03 1.35
CA THR A 281 10.71 0.75 2.11
C THR A 281 10.36 0.08 3.43
N LEU A 282 9.95 0.89 4.40
CA LEU A 282 9.23 0.44 5.59
C LEU A 282 8.01 1.34 5.81
N LYS A 283 7.00 0.87 6.53
CA LYS A 283 5.90 1.73 6.95
C LYS A 283 5.82 1.86 8.46
N ILE A 284 5.53 3.07 8.92
CA ILE A 284 5.37 3.39 10.33
C ILE A 284 4.61 4.69 10.46
N GLY A 285 3.70 4.79 11.42
CA GLY A 285 3.03 6.04 11.72
C GLY A 285 2.12 5.95 12.94
N PRO A 286 1.64 7.10 13.43
CA PRO A 286 0.68 7.19 14.52
C PRO A 286 -0.68 6.63 14.12
N GLY A 287 -1.51 6.39 15.12
CA GLY A 287 -2.85 5.87 14.92
C GLY A 287 -2.92 4.37 14.74
N ASP A 288 -4.14 3.86 14.74
CA ASP A 288 -4.46 2.44 14.64
C ASP A 288 -5.22 2.18 13.33
N SER A 289 -4.77 1.20 12.53
CA SER A 289 -5.44 0.83 11.28
C SER A 289 -6.90 0.38 11.47
N ALA A 290 -7.28 -0.04 12.68
CA ALA A 290 -8.68 -0.34 13.00
C ALA A 290 -9.60 0.89 12.99
N ARG A 291 -9.04 2.11 13.03
CA ARG A 291 -9.79 3.37 12.92
C ARG A 291 -9.92 3.87 11.49
N SER A 292 -9.11 3.33 10.55
CA SER A 292 -9.16 3.69 9.14
C SER A 292 -10.46 3.22 8.51
N HIS A 293 -11.02 4.02 7.61
CA HIS A 293 -12.23 3.73 6.83
C HIS A 293 -13.49 3.52 7.71
N THR A 294 -13.47 3.96 8.98
CA THR A 294 -14.59 3.86 9.90
C THR A 294 -15.32 5.20 10.06
N ALA A 295 -16.57 5.14 10.49
CA ALA A 295 -17.31 6.35 10.86
C ALA A 295 -16.68 6.99 12.11
N ASP A 296 -16.72 8.33 12.16
CA ASP A 296 -16.18 9.13 13.26
C ASP A 296 -14.66 8.82 13.51
N GLU A 297 -13.93 8.63 12.43
CA GLU A 297 -12.49 8.45 12.45
C GLU A 297 -11.81 9.51 13.31
N TYR A 298 -10.82 9.12 14.11
CA TYR A 298 -10.10 10.02 14.98
C TYR A 298 -8.64 9.59 15.19
N ILE A 299 -7.82 10.55 15.60
CA ILE A 299 -6.47 10.35 16.11
C ILE A 299 -6.33 10.99 17.49
N LEU A 300 -5.46 10.46 18.35
CA LEU A 300 -5.12 11.13 19.61
C LEU A 300 -4.02 12.18 19.36
N LEU A 301 -4.15 13.35 19.98
CA LEU A 301 -3.12 14.41 19.89
C LEU A 301 -1.77 13.94 20.42
N SER A 302 -1.79 13.10 21.46
CA SER A 302 -0.59 12.47 22.02
C SER A 302 0.09 11.50 21.04
N GLU A 303 -0.67 10.77 20.20
CA GLU A 303 -0.11 9.88 19.17
C GLU A 303 0.66 10.69 18.10
N ILE A 304 0.14 11.86 17.70
CA ILE A 304 0.84 12.75 16.76
C ILE A 304 2.14 13.29 17.38
N ALA A 305 2.07 13.75 18.63
CA ALA A 305 3.22 14.28 19.33
C ALA A 305 4.34 13.22 19.49
N GLU A 306 3.95 11.99 19.88
CA GLU A 306 4.89 10.86 19.95
C GLU A 306 5.51 10.55 18.60
N ALA A 307 4.71 10.55 17.52
CA ALA A 307 5.20 10.26 16.18
C ALA A 307 6.27 11.27 15.71
N VAL A 308 6.11 12.55 16.02
CA VAL A 308 7.12 13.58 15.70
C VAL A 308 8.47 13.21 16.34
N GLU A 309 8.48 12.81 17.61
CA GLU A 309 9.71 12.44 18.30
C GLU A 309 10.29 11.11 17.77
N VAL A 310 9.42 10.14 17.41
CA VAL A 310 9.86 8.87 16.82
C VAL A 310 10.50 9.10 15.46
N TYR A 311 9.87 9.86 14.56
CA TYR A 311 10.46 10.17 13.25
C TYR A 311 11.76 10.95 13.37
N TYR A 312 11.81 11.92 14.25
CA TYR A 312 13.05 12.67 14.50
C TYR A 312 14.16 11.74 15.01
N ALA A 313 13.90 10.97 16.05
CA ALA A 313 14.90 10.07 16.63
C ALA A 313 15.32 8.94 15.66
N LEU A 314 14.40 8.49 14.80
CA LEU A 314 14.72 7.54 13.75
C LEU A 314 15.73 8.11 12.76
N LEU A 315 15.55 9.36 12.36
CA LEU A 315 16.26 9.95 11.23
C LEU A 315 17.51 10.72 11.66
N ASP A 316 17.54 11.31 12.85
CA ASP A 316 18.68 12.13 13.27
C ASP A 316 20.00 11.34 13.21
N ASN A 317 20.92 11.79 12.34
CA ASN A 317 22.19 11.13 12.06
C ASN A 317 22.07 9.63 11.68
N LEU A 318 20.99 9.24 11.02
CA LEU A 318 20.83 7.87 10.52
C LEU A 318 21.83 7.61 9.39
N LYS A 319 22.64 6.57 9.54
CA LYS A 319 23.58 6.11 8.50
C LYS A 319 22.97 4.91 7.78
N ILE A 320 22.74 5.07 6.50
CA ILE A 320 22.32 3.99 5.59
C ILE A 320 23.32 3.91 4.43
N GLU A 321 23.40 2.78 3.80
CA GLU A 321 24.23 2.61 2.63
C GLU A 321 23.53 3.20 1.40
N LYS A 322 24.33 3.80 0.51
CA LYS A 322 23.85 4.17 -0.81
C LYS A 322 23.81 2.92 -1.67
N THR A 323 22.66 2.58 -2.19
CA THR A 323 22.54 1.46 -3.13
C THR A 323 23.26 1.79 -4.44
N GLU A 324 23.90 0.81 -5.10
CA GLU A 324 24.63 0.99 -6.36
C GLU A 324 23.71 1.25 -7.58
#